data_b4b40e3c638ee38c2e335be1bb3d4152
#
_entry.id   b4b40e3c638ee38c2e335be1bb3d4152
#
_cell.length_a   1.000
_cell.length_b   1.000
_cell.length_c   1.000
_cell.angle_alpha   90.00
_cell.angle_beta   90.00
_cell.angle_gamma   90.00
#
_symmetry.space_group_name_H-M   'P 1'
#
loop_
_entity.id
_entity.type
_entity.pdbx_description
1 polymer ?
#
loop_
_entity_poly.entity_id
_entity_poly.type
_entity_poly.pdbx_seq_one_letter_code
_entity_poly.pdbx_strand_id
1 'polypeptide(L)'
;TDNTILGSGAKVKFIGTILKTSVASKVKTTQLCKQLKVATGATDAFGTRPTDEQISLGRADAFKLVGVFDSEDTSSDATTPELTLGAITGTFTRGEQITGSSSGAKARIVDTTSPMSYVLEGGFGATDFTTSDTITGTSSGATAAVSSVTSGSKVITSSFTLDTGQRDNFYDIARIVRKKTATAPRGRLLVVYDFFAHSAGDFFS
;
A
#
# COMPACT_ATOMS: atom_id res chain seq x y z
N THR A 1 -29.27 36.89 -29.90
CA THR A 1 -28.73 36.21 -28.70
C THR A 1 -27.73 37.16 -28.06
N ASP A 2 -28.18 37.76 -26.95
CA ASP A 2 -27.38 38.73 -26.22
C ASP A 2 -26.20 38.01 -25.55
N ASN A 3 -24.98 38.25 -26.02
CA ASN A 3 -23.73 37.67 -25.50
C ASN A 3 -23.10 38.55 -24.44
N THR A 4 -23.84 39.52 -23.89
CA THR A 4 -23.31 40.53 -22.97
C THR A 4 -23.52 40.23 -21.48
N ILE A 5 -24.14 39.09 -21.12
CA ILE A 5 -24.48 38.76 -19.75
C ILE A 5 -23.19 38.44 -18.90
N LEU A 6 -22.15 37.99 -19.56
CA LEU A 6 -20.89 37.65 -18.88
C LEU A 6 -19.76 38.51 -19.45
N GLY A 7 -19.24 39.42 -18.63
CA GLY A 7 -18.07 40.23 -18.98
C GLY A 7 -16.83 39.36 -19.25
N SER A 8 -15.85 39.90 -20.01
CA SER A 8 -14.56 39.27 -20.26
C SER A 8 -13.87 38.94 -18.93
N GLY A 9 -13.46 37.69 -18.74
CA GLY A 9 -12.79 37.23 -17.52
C GLY A 9 -13.74 36.84 -16.38
N ALA A 10 -15.05 36.84 -16.56
CA ALA A 10 -15.99 36.38 -15.55
C ALA A 10 -15.78 34.89 -15.23
N LYS A 11 -15.66 34.55 -13.94
CA LYS A 11 -15.64 33.17 -13.46
C LYS A 11 -17.05 32.72 -13.19
N VAL A 12 -17.47 31.67 -13.88
CA VAL A 12 -18.83 31.12 -13.75
C VAL A 12 -18.76 29.74 -13.13
N LYS A 13 -19.62 29.49 -12.14
CA LYS A 13 -19.88 28.14 -11.61
C LYS A 13 -21.22 27.66 -12.22
N PHE A 14 -21.15 26.62 -13.04
CA PHE A 14 -22.33 25.99 -13.59
C PHE A 14 -22.69 24.75 -12.76
N ILE A 15 -23.94 24.66 -12.32
CA ILE A 15 -24.50 23.51 -11.64
C ILE A 15 -25.69 23.06 -12.46
N GLY A 16 -25.63 21.86 -12.99
CA GLY A 16 -26.71 21.32 -13.85
C GLY A 16 -26.95 19.84 -13.61
N THR A 17 -28.17 19.40 -13.86
CA THR A 17 -28.52 17.96 -13.87
C THR A 17 -28.31 17.43 -15.27
N ILE A 18 -27.57 16.30 -15.37
CA ILE A 18 -27.33 15.64 -16.65
C ILE A 18 -28.13 14.32 -16.65
N LEU A 19 -28.91 14.10 -17.68
CA LEU A 19 -29.52 12.80 -17.94
C LEU A 19 -28.58 11.98 -18.83
N LYS A 20 -28.12 10.85 -18.30
CA LYS A 20 -27.30 9.90 -19.04
C LYS A 20 -28.10 8.64 -19.34
N THR A 21 -28.28 8.33 -20.63
CA THR A 21 -29.12 7.21 -21.11
C THR A 21 -28.38 5.88 -21.23
N SER A 22 -27.04 5.92 -21.35
CA SER A 22 -26.22 4.73 -21.44
C SER A 22 -25.24 4.73 -20.25
N VAL A 23 -25.62 4.05 -19.19
CA VAL A 23 -24.82 3.95 -17.97
C VAL A 23 -24.25 2.53 -17.85
N ALA A 24 -22.97 2.44 -17.46
CA ALA A 24 -22.28 1.19 -17.22
C ALA A 24 -21.83 1.10 -15.76
N SER A 25 -21.92 -0.09 -15.17
CA SER A 25 -21.41 -0.33 -13.82
C SER A 25 -19.88 -0.35 -13.80
N LYS A 26 -19.30 0.13 -12.71
CA LYS A 26 -17.88 -0.03 -12.40
C LYS A 26 -17.67 -1.35 -11.69
N VAL A 27 -16.61 -2.06 -12.07
CA VAL A 27 -16.16 -3.25 -11.38
C VAL A 27 -14.97 -2.87 -10.50
N LYS A 28 -14.97 -3.35 -9.26
CA LYS A 28 -13.84 -3.25 -8.34
C LYS A 28 -12.98 -4.52 -8.46
N THR A 29 -11.68 -4.33 -8.67
CA THR A 29 -10.71 -5.44 -8.68
C THR A 29 -9.73 -5.25 -7.54
N THR A 30 -9.58 -6.26 -6.70
CA THR A 30 -8.64 -6.24 -5.58
C THR A 30 -7.21 -6.22 -6.08
N GLN A 31 -6.43 -5.27 -5.59
CA GLN A 31 -4.99 -5.15 -5.82
C GLN A 31 -4.27 -5.27 -4.48
N LEU A 32 -3.46 -6.32 -4.33
CA LEU A 32 -2.80 -6.65 -3.08
C LEU A 32 -1.35 -6.18 -3.07
N CYS A 33 -0.90 -5.77 -1.89
CA CYS A 33 0.50 -5.45 -1.59
C CYS A 33 1.14 -4.48 -2.59
N LYS A 34 0.42 -3.40 -2.93
CA LYS A 34 1.00 -2.29 -3.72
C LYS A 34 2.10 -1.65 -2.89
N GLN A 35 3.27 -1.50 -3.48
CA GLN A 35 4.40 -0.81 -2.90
C GLN A 35 4.45 0.64 -3.39
N LEU A 36 4.65 1.58 -2.47
CA LEU A 36 4.86 2.99 -2.73
C LEU A 36 6.14 3.44 -2.03
N LYS A 37 7.12 3.90 -2.77
CA LYS A 37 8.32 4.55 -2.24
C LYS A 37 8.05 6.03 -2.02
N VAL A 38 8.37 6.53 -0.83
CA VAL A 38 8.24 7.93 -0.45
C VAL A 38 9.66 8.45 -0.19
N ALA A 39 10.17 9.25 -1.13
CA ALA A 39 11.51 9.83 -1.04
C ALA A 39 11.51 11.06 -0.11
N THR A 40 12.70 11.42 0.36
CA THR A 40 12.91 12.69 1.07
C THR A 40 13.20 13.78 0.06
N GLY A 41 12.41 14.84 0.08
CA GLY A 41 12.65 16.03 -0.74
C GLY A 41 12.06 17.24 -0.04
N ALA A 42 12.88 18.18 0.41
CA ALA A 42 12.39 19.37 1.10
C ALA A 42 11.52 20.28 0.19
N THR A 43 11.73 20.17 -1.12
CA THR A 43 11.01 20.94 -2.16
C THR A 43 9.81 20.18 -2.73
N ASP A 44 9.62 18.90 -2.37
CA ASP A 44 8.50 18.12 -2.86
C ASP A 44 7.16 18.63 -2.32
N ALA A 45 6.09 18.36 -3.04
CA ALA A 45 4.75 18.79 -2.66
C ALA A 45 4.34 18.20 -1.29
N PHE A 46 3.53 18.92 -0.53
CA PHE A 46 2.94 18.41 0.70
C PHE A 46 2.13 17.12 0.41
N GLY A 47 2.27 16.13 1.28
CA GLY A 47 1.65 14.82 1.13
C GLY A 47 2.49 13.81 0.33
N THR A 48 3.72 14.18 -0.08
CA THR A 48 4.65 13.28 -0.78
C THR A 48 5.96 13.04 -0.02
N ARG A 49 6.17 13.72 1.10
CA ARG A 49 7.40 13.65 1.91
C ARG A 49 7.21 12.73 3.12
N PRO A 50 8.23 11.98 3.53
CA PRO A 50 8.17 11.11 4.70
C PRO A 50 7.80 11.82 6.01
N THR A 51 8.19 13.09 6.15
CA THR A 51 7.96 13.90 7.36
C THR A 51 6.57 14.52 7.44
N ASP A 52 5.80 14.48 6.37
CA ASP A 52 4.45 15.05 6.35
C ASP A 52 3.52 14.29 7.31
N GLU A 53 2.53 14.99 7.86
CA GLU A 53 1.52 14.36 8.71
C GLU A 53 0.60 13.43 7.91
N GLN A 54 0.38 13.75 6.65
CA GLN A 54 -0.46 12.99 5.73
C GLN A 54 0.34 12.70 4.47
N ILE A 55 0.42 11.44 4.09
CA ILE A 55 1.14 11.00 2.89
C ILE A 55 0.14 10.35 1.94
N SER A 56 0.05 10.89 0.73
CA SER A 56 -0.82 10.39 -0.32
C SER A 56 -0.36 9.01 -0.80
N LEU A 57 -1.30 8.08 -0.98
CA LEU A 57 -1.03 6.77 -1.58
C LEU A 57 -1.16 6.78 -3.12
N GLY A 58 -1.56 7.92 -3.71
CA GLY A 58 -1.74 8.06 -5.15
C GLY A 58 -2.87 7.19 -5.73
N ARG A 59 -3.68 6.58 -4.89
CA ARG A 59 -4.82 5.73 -5.25
C ARG A 59 -6.00 6.05 -4.36
N ALA A 60 -7.19 5.97 -4.92
CA ALA A 60 -8.43 5.97 -4.15
C ALA A 60 -8.72 4.56 -3.63
N ASP A 61 -9.67 4.47 -2.70
CA ASP A 61 -10.26 3.21 -2.25
C ASP A 61 -9.24 2.18 -1.74
N ALA A 62 -8.24 2.65 -0.97
CA ALA A 62 -7.36 1.75 -0.23
C ALA A 62 -8.11 1.18 0.98
N PHE A 63 -8.01 -0.12 1.21
CA PHE A 63 -8.78 -0.77 2.28
C PHE A 63 -7.91 -1.37 3.39
N LYS A 64 -6.62 -1.56 3.15
CA LYS A 64 -5.71 -2.12 4.17
C LYS A 64 -4.31 -1.53 4.06
N LEU A 65 -3.80 -1.03 5.18
CA LEU A 65 -2.38 -0.73 5.35
C LEU A 65 -1.68 -2.02 5.80
N VAL A 66 -0.75 -2.52 5.00
CA VAL A 66 -0.04 -3.79 5.26
C VAL A 66 1.24 -3.53 6.02
N GLY A 67 2.05 -2.55 5.59
CA GLY A 67 3.30 -2.21 6.25
C GLY A 67 3.80 -0.82 5.89
N VAL A 68 4.51 -0.19 6.83
CA VAL A 68 5.29 1.04 6.61
C VAL A 68 6.67 0.81 7.16
N PHE A 69 7.67 1.00 6.32
CA PHE A 69 9.08 0.80 6.63
C PHE A 69 9.82 2.12 6.49
N ASP A 70 10.72 2.41 7.45
CA ASP A 70 11.59 3.59 7.46
C ASP A 70 13.03 3.13 7.27
N SER A 71 13.70 3.63 6.24
CA SER A 71 15.13 3.33 6.01
C SER A 71 16.04 3.93 7.08
N GLU A 72 15.55 4.88 7.89
CA GLU A 72 16.31 5.73 8.80
C GLU A 72 17.46 6.51 8.11
N ASP A 73 17.46 6.50 6.76
CA ASP A 73 18.45 7.14 5.91
C ASP A 73 17.75 7.95 4.78
N THR A 74 18.19 9.17 4.55
CA THR A 74 17.62 10.05 3.53
C THR A 74 18.12 9.75 2.12
N SER A 75 19.18 8.98 1.98
CA SER A 75 19.81 8.61 0.71
C SER A 75 19.41 7.24 0.19
N SER A 76 19.07 6.32 1.08
CA SER A 76 18.74 4.93 0.77
C SER A 76 17.26 4.65 0.88
N ASP A 77 16.72 3.88 -0.08
CA ASP A 77 15.32 3.47 -0.05
C ASP A 77 15.05 2.47 1.07
N ALA A 78 13.88 2.57 1.68
CA ALA A 78 13.41 1.56 2.61
C ALA A 78 13.05 0.26 1.87
N THR A 79 13.29 -0.88 2.52
CA THR A 79 13.07 -2.22 1.99
C THR A 79 12.18 -3.05 2.92
N THR A 80 11.43 -3.98 2.37
CA THR A 80 10.81 -5.08 3.11
C THR A 80 11.87 -6.13 3.48
N PRO A 81 11.64 -6.95 4.49
CA PRO A 81 12.43 -8.17 4.68
C PRO A 81 12.21 -9.14 3.51
N GLU A 82 13.20 -10.02 3.29
CA GLU A 82 13.24 -10.92 2.15
C GLU A 82 13.67 -12.34 2.55
N LEU A 83 13.08 -13.33 1.87
CA LEU A 83 13.46 -14.73 1.96
C LEU A 83 14.10 -15.19 0.65
N THR A 84 15.30 -15.72 0.73
CA THR A 84 15.82 -16.58 -0.34
C THR A 84 15.34 -18.00 -0.08
N LEU A 85 14.69 -18.59 -1.07
CA LEU A 85 14.07 -19.90 -0.96
C LEU A 85 14.86 -20.94 -1.74
N GLY A 86 14.82 -22.19 -1.27
CA GLY A 86 15.24 -23.35 -2.01
C GLY A 86 14.25 -23.70 -3.13
N ALA A 87 14.22 -24.97 -3.51
CA ALA A 87 13.26 -25.46 -4.51
C ALA A 87 11.82 -25.23 -4.03
N ILE A 88 11.02 -24.60 -4.87
CA ILE A 88 9.62 -24.30 -4.59
C ILE A 88 8.75 -25.42 -5.15
N THR A 89 7.86 -25.96 -4.32
CA THR A 89 6.80 -26.88 -4.74
C THR A 89 5.48 -26.10 -4.77
N GLY A 90 4.80 -26.09 -5.91
CA GLY A 90 3.61 -25.28 -6.12
C GLY A 90 3.95 -23.86 -6.58
N THR A 91 3.03 -22.91 -6.38
CA THR A 91 3.21 -21.50 -6.78
C THR A 91 2.64 -20.60 -5.70
N PHE A 92 3.49 -19.80 -5.08
CA PHE A 92 3.06 -18.77 -4.13
C PHE A 92 2.31 -17.65 -4.83
N THR A 93 1.38 -17.03 -4.12
CA THR A 93 0.60 -15.89 -4.63
C THR A 93 0.85 -14.64 -3.81
N ARG A 94 0.92 -13.49 -4.49
CA ARG A 94 1.04 -12.19 -3.82
C ARG A 94 -0.15 -11.97 -2.88
N GLY A 95 0.14 -11.49 -1.69
CA GLY A 95 -0.87 -11.18 -0.68
C GLY A 95 -1.35 -12.35 0.14
N GLU A 96 -0.94 -13.60 -0.15
CA GLU A 96 -1.25 -14.72 0.72
C GLU A 96 -0.40 -14.72 2.00
N GLN A 97 -0.92 -15.37 3.03
CA GLN A 97 -0.18 -15.61 4.26
C GLN A 97 0.71 -16.83 4.10
N ILE A 98 1.94 -16.73 4.60
CA ILE A 98 2.87 -17.84 4.76
C ILE A 98 3.14 -18.09 6.24
N THR A 99 3.40 -19.34 6.58
CA THR A 99 3.73 -19.77 7.95
C THR A 99 5.01 -20.61 7.94
N GLY A 100 5.95 -20.28 8.84
CA GLY A 100 7.16 -21.04 9.07
C GLY A 100 6.92 -22.26 9.95
N SER A 101 7.47 -23.41 9.57
CA SER A 101 7.25 -24.68 10.27
C SER A 101 7.90 -24.77 11.63
N SER A 102 9.06 -24.15 11.81
CA SER A 102 9.87 -24.22 13.04
C SER A 102 9.71 -22.99 13.91
N SER A 103 9.76 -21.78 13.31
CA SER A 103 9.62 -20.52 14.02
C SER A 103 8.18 -20.21 14.41
N GLY A 104 7.20 -20.75 13.67
CA GLY A 104 5.81 -20.34 13.75
C GLY A 104 5.56 -18.93 13.23
N ALA A 105 6.57 -18.30 12.60
CA ALA A 105 6.45 -16.98 12.01
C ALA A 105 5.32 -16.94 10.98
N LYS A 106 4.58 -15.83 10.97
CA LYS A 106 3.54 -15.58 9.98
C LYS A 106 3.82 -14.27 9.28
N ALA A 107 3.70 -14.30 7.97
CA ALA A 107 3.91 -13.12 7.15
C ALA A 107 2.99 -13.12 5.94
N ARG A 108 2.86 -11.95 5.34
CA ARG A 108 2.14 -11.77 4.09
C ARG A 108 3.11 -11.53 2.96
N ILE A 109 2.99 -12.26 1.88
CA ILE A 109 3.84 -12.10 0.69
C ILE A 109 3.56 -10.76 0.02
N VAL A 110 4.60 -9.98 -0.19
CA VAL A 110 4.56 -8.71 -0.92
C VAL A 110 4.93 -8.92 -2.38
N ASP A 111 5.99 -9.67 -2.64
CA ASP A 111 6.40 -10.05 -3.99
C ASP A 111 6.90 -11.50 -3.98
N THR A 112 6.52 -12.25 -5.00
CA THR A 112 6.91 -13.65 -5.18
C THR A 112 8.21 -13.82 -5.97
N THR A 113 8.78 -12.73 -6.49
CA THR A 113 10.08 -12.73 -7.18
C THR A 113 11.19 -13.08 -6.19
N SER A 114 12.15 -13.89 -6.59
CA SER A 114 13.27 -14.27 -5.73
C SER A 114 14.33 -13.14 -5.69
N PRO A 115 14.77 -12.71 -4.48
CA PRO A 115 14.28 -13.11 -3.15
C PRO A 115 12.84 -12.62 -2.91
N MET A 116 12.05 -13.46 -2.21
CA MET A 116 10.64 -13.19 -1.93
C MET A 116 10.50 -12.17 -0.80
N SER A 117 9.87 -11.05 -1.08
CA SER A 117 9.62 -10.02 -0.07
C SER A 117 8.32 -10.24 0.69
N TYR A 118 8.32 -9.90 1.99
CA TYR A 118 7.19 -10.13 2.88
C TYR A 118 7.02 -9.03 3.93
N VAL A 119 5.88 -9.05 4.60
CA VAL A 119 5.59 -8.25 5.80
C VAL A 119 5.17 -9.20 6.92
N LEU A 120 5.88 -9.15 8.05
CA LEU A 120 5.53 -9.96 9.23
C LEU A 120 4.17 -9.56 9.78
N GLU A 121 3.38 -10.54 10.15
CA GLU A 121 2.17 -10.34 10.94
C GLU A 121 2.52 -10.14 12.41
N GLY A 122 1.85 -9.20 13.08
CA GLY A 122 2.16 -8.81 14.45
C GLY A 122 3.02 -7.54 14.57
N GLY A 123 3.59 -7.06 13.47
CA GLY A 123 4.33 -5.80 13.44
C GLY A 123 5.69 -5.85 14.13
N PHE A 124 6.05 -4.77 14.82
CA PHE A 124 7.34 -4.68 15.51
C PHE A 124 7.45 -5.73 16.63
N GLY A 125 8.54 -6.48 16.64
CA GLY A 125 8.79 -7.54 17.63
C GLY A 125 8.13 -8.88 17.32
N ALA A 126 7.48 -9.04 16.16
CA ALA A 126 6.97 -10.32 15.71
C ALA A 126 8.13 -11.31 15.47
N THR A 127 7.85 -12.60 15.68
CA THR A 127 8.81 -13.67 15.37
C THR A 127 9.08 -13.70 13.87
N ASP A 128 10.35 -13.68 13.48
CA ASP A 128 10.78 -13.77 12.09
C ASP A 128 11.10 -15.22 11.70
N PHE A 129 11.18 -15.45 10.39
CA PHE A 129 11.60 -16.73 9.83
C PHE A 129 13.07 -17.02 10.14
N THR A 130 13.39 -18.29 10.08
CA THR A 130 14.76 -18.81 10.23
C THR A 130 15.11 -19.73 9.07
N THR A 131 16.38 -20.04 8.90
CA THR A 131 16.84 -21.01 7.90
C THR A 131 16.41 -22.47 8.20
N SER A 132 15.86 -22.72 9.39
CA SER A 132 15.27 -24.02 9.76
C SER A 132 13.81 -24.16 9.32
N ASP A 133 13.21 -23.09 8.78
CA ASP A 133 11.81 -23.11 8.36
C ASP A 133 11.65 -23.71 6.97
N THR A 134 10.57 -24.46 6.83
CA THR A 134 9.89 -24.64 5.56
C THR A 134 8.64 -23.77 5.60
N ILE A 135 8.51 -22.83 4.66
CA ILE A 135 7.32 -21.99 4.58
C ILE A 135 6.21 -22.69 3.81
N THR A 136 4.98 -22.46 4.23
CA THR A 136 3.77 -22.96 3.57
C THR A 136 2.81 -21.81 3.30
N GLY A 137 2.37 -21.68 2.04
CA GLY A 137 1.33 -20.73 1.63
C GLY A 137 -0.05 -21.21 2.06
N THR A 138 -0.80 -20.37 2.75
CA THR A 138 -2.12 -20.75 3.33
C THR A 138 -3.17 -21.02 2.26
N SER A 139 -3.16 -20.28 1.17
CA SER A 139 -4.14 -20.41 0.08
C SER A 139 -3.64 -21.27 -1.07
N SER A 140 -2.37 -21.18 -1.41
CA SER A 140 -1.78 -21.93 -2.52
C SER A 140 -1.39 -23.37 -2.15
N GLY A 141 -1.09 -23.62 -0.87
CA GLY A 141 -0.46 -24.85 -0.43
C GLY A 141 1.00 -25.01 -0.90
N ALA A 142 1.56 -23.98 -1.53
CA ALA A 142 2.95 -23.99 -1.97
C ALA A 142 3.90 -24.08 -0.78
N THR A 143 5.03 -24.77 -0.96
CA THR A 143 6.03 -24.96 0.08
C THR A 143 7.44 -24.70 -0.44
N ALA A 144 8.32 -24.19 0.42
CA ALA A 144 9.74 -24.04 0.12
C ALA A 144 10.56 -23.96 1.42
N ALA A 145 11.76 -24.53 1.42
CA ALA A 145 12.72 -24.33 2.51
C ALA A 145 13.32 -22.93 2.44
N VAL A 146 13.52 -22.30 3.59
CA VAL A 146 14.20 -21.02 3.70
C VAL A 146 15.71 -21.21 3.66
N SER A 147 16.38 -20.64 2.67
CA SER A 147 17.84 -20.69 2.51
C SER A 147 18.53 -19.53 3.23
N SER A 148 17.95 -18.33 3.16
CA SER A 148 18.43 -17.18 3.94
C SER A 148 17.28 -16.20 4.23
N VAL A 149 17.48 -15.42 5.30
CA VAL A 149 16.56 -14.34 5.70
C VAL A 149 17.36 -13.03 5.67
N THR A 150 16.85 -12.04 4.97
CA THR A 150 17.41 -10.69 4.93
C THR A 150 16.46 -9.74 5.65
N SER A 151 16.95 -9.05 6.65
CA SER A 151 16.17 -8.07 7.39
C SER A 151 15.81 -6.88 6.52
N GLY A 152 14.57 -6.41 6.65
CA GLY A 152 14.14 -5.16 6.03
C GLY A 152 14.46 -3.94 6.89
N SER A 153 14.01 -2.79 6.39
CA SER A 153 14.06 -1.52 7.11
C SER A 153 13.15 -1.55 8.35
N LYS A 154 13.30 -0.56 9.21
CA LYS A 154 12.55 -0.44 10.47
C LYS A 154 11.05 -0.37 10.24
N VAL A 155 10.31 -1.25 10.89
CA VAL A 155 8.84 -1.29 10.82
C VAL A 155 8.25 -0.19 11.69
N ILE A 156 7.48 0.72 11.09
CA ILE A 156 6.80 1.84 11.77
C ILE A 156 5.30 1.89 11.44
N THR A 157 4.71 0.77 11.02
CA THR A 157 3.29 0.68 10.64
C THR A 157 2.36 1.20 11.74
N SER A 158 2.66 0.91 13.00
CA SER A 158 1.86 1.35 14.17
C SER A 158 1.82 2.87 14.35
N SER A 159 2.76 3.61 13.74
CA SER A 159 2.82 5.06 13.78
C SER A 159 1.81 5.75 12.85
N PHE A 160 1.14 4.99 11.99
CA PHE A 160 0.21 5.52 10.99
C PHE A 160 -1.17 4.91 11.12
N THR A 161 -2.16 5.64 10.60
CA THR A 161 -3.52 5.17 10.35
C THR A 161 -3.83 5.33 8.87
N LEU A 162 -4.66 4.46 8.32
CA LEU A 162 -5.12 4.54 6.95
C LEU A 162 -6.38 5.41 6.87
N ASP A 163 -6.35 6.44 6.03
CA ASP A 163 -7.53 7.08 5.47
C ASP A 163 -7.79 6.43 4.10
N THR A 164 -8.89 5.70 3.99
CA THR A 164 -9.23 4.90 2.81
C THR A 164 -9.54 5.72 1.57
N GLY A 165 -9.78 7.01 1.74
CA GLY A 165 -10.25 7.88 0.67
C GLY A 165 -11.74 7.72 0.37
N GLN A 166 -12.45 6.82 1.03
CA GLN A 166 -13.90 6.68 0.86
C GLN A 166 -14.62 7.83 1.56
N ARG A 167 -15.55 8.46 0.84
CA ARG A 167 -16.43 9.52 1.33
C ARG A 167 -17.88 9.15 0.96
N ASP A 168 -18.84 9.81 1.56
CA ASP A 168 -20.27 9.48 1.38
C ASP A 168 -20.69 9.49 -0.10
N ASN A 169 -20.16 10.43 -0.89
CA ASN A 169 -20.61 10.67 -2.26
C ASN A 169 -19.50 10.50 -3.32
N PHE A 170 -18.25 10.30 -2.93
CA PHE A 170 -17.12 10.20 -3.86
C PHE A 170 -15.93 9.44 -3.24
N TYR A 171 -14.97 9.08 -4.09
CA TYR A 171 -13.68 8.57 -3.67
C TYR A 171 -12.63 9.67 -3.76
N ASP A 172 -12.04 10.01 -2.63
CA ASP A 172 -10.84 10.85 -2.52
C ASP A 172 -9.60 9.96 -2.64
N ILE A 173 -8.43 10.56 -2.81
CA ILE A 173 -7.16 9.85 -2.76
C ILE A 173 -6.92 9.35 -1.34
N ALA A 174 -6.68 8.06 -1.20
CA ALA A 174 -6.31 7.46 0.08
C ALA A 174 -4.95 7.97 0.55
N ARG A 175 -4.77 8.03 1.86
CA ARG A 175 -3.53 8.51 2.48
C ARG A 175 -3.23 7.76 3.78
N ILE A 176 -1.99 7.74 4.17
CA ILE A 176 -1.61 7.37 5.53
C ILE A 176 -1.46 8.65 6.35
N VAL A 177 -1.97 8.62 7.57
CA VAL A 177 -1.96 9.74 8.50
C VAL A 177 -1.12 9.37 9.70
N ARG A 178 -0.07 10.13 9.99
CA ARG A 178 0.79 9.91 11.14
C ARG A 178 0.03 10.26 12.42
N LYS A 179 0.08 9.36 13.39
CA LYS A 179 -0.52 9.60 14.71
C LYS A 179 0.21 10.75 15.42
N LYS A 180 -0.54 11.61 16.11
CA LYS A 180 0.02 12.79 16.80
C LYS A 180 1.10 12.44 17.84
N THR A 181 1.03 11.24 18.42
CA THR A 181 2.01 10.75 19.41
C THR A 181 3.23 10.07 18.77
N ALA A 182 3.22 9.87 17.45
CA ALA A 182 4.30 9.19 16.76
C ALA A 182 5.39 10.17 16.30
N THR A 183 6.62 9.76 16.48
CA THR A 183 7.79 10.50 15.97
C THR A 183 7.77 10.50 14.43
N ALA A 184 8.21 11.60 13.84
CA ALA A 184 8.38 11.66 12.38
C ALA A 184 9.44 10.65 11.91
N PRO A 185 9.24 10.02 10.74
CA PRO A 185 10.26 9.17 10.12
C PRO A 185 11.57 9.92 9.90
N ARG A 186 12.67 9.19 9.91
CA ARG A 186 14.01 9.76 9.72
C ARG A 186 14.50 9.66 8.28
N GLY A 187 14.06 8.64 7.55
CA GLY A 187 14.54 8.33 6.22
C GLY A 187 13.42 8.27 5.19
N ARG A 188 13.73 7.63 4.08
CA ARG A 188 12.74 7.32 3.04
C ARG A 188 11.81 6.22 3.53
N LEU A 189 10.57 6.27 3.06
CA LEU A 189 9.58 5.26 3.42
C LEU A 189 9.27 4.32 2.26
N LEU A 190 8.95 3.09 2.63
CA LEU A 190 8.25 2.14 1.79
C LEU A 190 6.90 1.83 2.43
N VAL A 191 5.82 2.14 1.72
CA VAL A 191 4.44 1.87 2.17
C VAL A 191 3.88 0.72 1.36
N VAL A 192 3.39 -0.32 2.05
CA VAL A 192 2.73 -1.48 1.44
C VAL A 192 1.26 -1.45 1.82
N TYR A 193 0.38 -1.46 0.84
CA TYR A 193 -1.06 -1.36 1.07
C TYR A 193 -1.87 -2.10 0.01
N ASP A 194 -3.14 -2.37 0.34
CA ASP A 194 -4.12 -2.96 -0.57
C ASP A 194 -5.16 -1.93 -0.97
N PHE A 195 -5.61 -1.98 -2.21
CA PHE A 195 -6.63 -1.08 -2.72
C PHE A 195 -7.53 -1.77 -3.74
N PHE A 196 -8.67 -1.16 -4.04
CA PHE A 196 -9.52 -1.57 -5.16
C PHE A 196 -9.21 -0.72 -6.39
N ALA A 197 -8.83 -1.35 -7.49
CA ALA A 197 -8.81 -0.73 -8.79
C ALA A 197 -10.22 -0.69 -9.35
N HIS A 198 -10.61 0.46 -9.91
CA HIS A 198 -11.91 0.65 -10.49
C HIS A 198 -11.83 0.58 -12.02
N SER A 199 -12.73 -0.16 -12.65
CA SER A 199 -12.88 -0.12 -14.10
C SER A 199 -13.49 1.21 -14.56
N ALA A 200 -13.49 1.45 -15.86
CA ALA A 200 -14.32 2.50 -16.44
C ALA A 200 -15.81 2.19 -16.18
N GLY A 201 -16.60 3.23 -15.99
CA GLY A 201 -18.04 3.11 -15.72
C GLY A 201 -18.57 4.33 -15.00
N ASP A 202 -19.85 4.33 -14.71
CA ASP A 202 -20.58 5.49 -14.21
C ASP A 202 -21.00 5.34 -12.75
N PHE A 203 -21.23 4.13 -12.29
CA PHE A 203 -21.69 3.85 -10.93
C PHE A 203 -21.11 2.52 -10.40
N PHE A 204 -21.09 2.37 -9.09
CA PHE A 204 -20.77 1.11 -8.42
C PHE A 204 -22.06 0.31 -8.21
N SER A 205 -22.01 -0.96 -8.55
CA SER A 205 -23.12 -1.91 -8.34
C SER A 205 -22.87 -2.75 -7.09
#